data_d98047d673673f4ae9ebc3f46992da2c
#
_entry.id   d98047d673673f4ae9ebc3f46992da2c
#
_cell.length_a   1.000
_cell.length_b   1.000
_cell.length_c   1.000
_cell.angle_alpha   90.00
_cell.angle_beta   90.00
_cell.angle_gamma   90.00
#
_symmetry.space_group_name_H-M   'P 1'
#
loop_
_entity.id
_entity.type
_entity.pdbx_description
1 polymer ?
#
loop_
_entity_poly.entity_id
_entity_poly.type
_entity_poly.pdbx_seq_one_letter_code
_entity_poly.pdbx_strand_id
1 'polypeptide(L)'
;MDSNPIFPRRAEAALRRTLLVLLASASQLPTAIAADAATARRSAPAAAVSCASCHGQSGEGNGASGIPRLQGLPAAYQMRQLEAFADGTRQSPVMAPLARSLSAHDRTQLADYYAALGAHPRPPGNTSALRDDRLALHGRWSEEIPACVQCHGDNGSGIGAAFPALSAQPSAYLAAQLRAWQQGTRRGDPLDLMRTIASRLSDADVRDVADYFAAIPTGAAALTAAPAAARADEAPPPSAKRPESVAAPGQHDFAPADVPIPDDDFGKVVQLGRQIFDDPGRYARRYVGNDLRCTSCHLDEGRRVGSAPMWAAYVSYPAYRAKNGHVNTFAERLQGCFRYSMNGQAPPLGDPLLVALESYSYWMARGAPLDPNIAGRGYLKPPKPALPPDGARGAVVYAQKCALCHGNSGDGQSAYDGSPGFPALWGADSYNWGAGMVNVTNAAAFIKSNMPFGLGGTLTDQEAWDVALFVDSHERPQDPRYTGSVAATRARFHDRDDSMYGQRVDGYLLGSSSVTPGHRPRERASASGGS
;
A
#
# COMPACT_ATOMS: atom_id res chain seq x y z
N MET A 1 9.53 63.57 -40.30
CA MET A 1 10.35 63.34 -41.50
C MET A 1 10.44 61.86 -41.63
N ASP A 2 9.45 61.26 -42.27
CA ASP A 2 9.41 60.76 -43.67
C ASP A 2 10.50 59.69 -43.88
N SER A 3 10.23 58.45 -44.17
CA SER A 3 9.48 57.98 -45.32
C SER A 3 9.24 56.46 -45.22
N ASN A 4 8.05 56.04 -45.49
CA ASN A 4 7.65 54.78 -46.12
C ASN A 4 8.25 54.70 -47.54
N PRO A 5 8.23 53.64 -48.32
CA PRO A 5 7.65 52.33 -48.33
C PRO A 5 8.04 51.35 -49.45
N ILE A 6 7.08 50.57 -49.87
CA ILE A 6 6.94 49.86 -51.15
C ILE A 6 7.34 48.38 -51.13
N PHE A 7 6.32 47.53 -50.98
CA PHE A 7 6.32 46.14 -51.50
C PHE A 7 5.23 46.02 -52.58
N PRO A 8 5.50 45.37 -53.70
CA PRO A 8 4.50 45.12 -54.76
C PRO A 8 3.67 43.87 -54.47
N ARG A 9 2.39 44.07 -54.50
CA ARG A 9 1.37 43.01 -54.53
C ARG A 9 1.45 42.26 -55.87
N ARG A 10 2.03 41.06 -55.92
CA ARG A 10 1.81 40.01 -56.97
C ARG A 10 2.53 38.72 -56.63
N ALA A 11 2.05 37.95 -55.62
CA ALA A 11 2.45 36.55 -55.39
C ALA A 11 1.42 35.70 -54.60
N GLU A 12 0.18 36.14 -54.44
CA GLU A 12 -0.82 35.35 -53.67
C GLU A 12 -1.77 34.50 -54.48
N ALA A 13 -1.67 34.47 -55.81
CA ALA A 13 -2.61 33.70 -56.63
C ALA A 13 -2.11 32.29 -57.04
N ALA A 14 -0.85 31.94 -56.82
CA ALA A 14 -0.31 30.63 -57.22
C ALA A 14 -0.29 29.57 -56.11
N LEU A 15 -0.43 29.98 -54.82
CA LEU A 15 -0.32 29.05 -53.69
C LEU A 15 -1.66 28.45 -53.26
N ARG A 16 -2.79 28.93 -53.81
CA ARG A 16 -4.13 28.41 -53.46
C ARG A 16 -4.62 27.26 -54.32
N ARG A 17 -3.95 26.91 -55.39
CA ARG A 17 -4.36 25.77 -56.27
C ARG A 17 -3.59 24.48 -56.02
N THR A 18 -2.46 24.52 -55.34
CA THR A 18 -1.67 23.32 -55.03
C THR A 18 -2.01 22.70 -53.66
N LEU A 19 -2.73 23.43 -52.81
CA LEU A 19 -3.12 22.94 -51.46
C LEU A 19 -4.48 22.21 -51.44
N LEU A 20 -5.27 22.28 -52.56
CA LEU A 20 -6.59 21.62 -52.65
C LEU A 20 -6.54 20.24 -53.29
N VAL A 21 -5.41 19.80 -53.82
CA VAL A 21 -5.24 18.46 -54.39
C VAL A 21 -4.54 17.48 -53.42
N LEU A 22 -3.90 17.99 -52.34
CA LEU A 22 -3.25 17.16 -51.32
C LEU A 22 -4.13 16.86 -50.11
N LEU A 23 -5.35 17.41 -50.02
CA LEU A 23 -6.32 17.12 -48.94
C LEU A 23 -7.38 16.07 -49.30
N ALA A 24 -7.37 15.54 -50.51
CA ALA A 24 -8.33 14.52 -50.95
C ALA A 24 -7.79 13.08 -50.95
N SER A 25 -6.53 12.87 -50.55
CA SER A 25 -5.90 11.53 -50.47
C SER A 25 -5.53 11.06 -49.09
N ALA A 26 -5.96 11.75 -48.00
CA ALA A 26 -5.65 11.40 -46.63
C ALA A 26 -6.81 10.74 -45.86
N SER A 27 -7.83 10.23 -46.54
CA SER A 27 -9.02 9.65 -45.90
C SER A 27 -9.23 8.18 -46.23
N GLN A 28 -8.17 7.39 -46.38
CA GLN A 28 -8.24 5.93 -46.33
C GLN A 28 -7.01 5.37 -45.61
N LEU A 29 -6.84 5.71 -44.35
CA LEU A 29 -6.09 4.84 -43.42
C LEU A 29 -7.06 3.76 -42.94
N PRO A 30 -6.66 2.49 -42.97
CA PRO A 30 -7.57 1.40 -42.67
C PRO A 30 -7.95 1.46 -41.19
N THR A 31 -9.21 1.66 -40.91
CA THR A 31 -9.89 1.44 -39.62
C THR A 31 -9.88 -0.04 -39.20
N ALA A 32 -8.99 -0.85 -39.76
CA ALA A 32 -8.88 -2.28 -39.47
C ALA A 32 -7.92 -2.63 -38.29
N ILE A 33 -7.12 -1.69 -37.76
CA ILE A 33 -6.17 -2.01 -36.68
C ILE A 33 -6.77 -1.75 -35.29
N ALA A 34 -7.82 -0.96 -35.17
CA ALA A 34 -8.48 -0.69 -33.86
C ALA A 34 -9.57 -1.71 -33.50
N ALA A 35 -10.03 -2.52 -34.45
CA ALA A 35 -11.07 -3.54 -34.22
C ALA A 35 -10.51 -4.90 -33.77
N ASP A 36 -9.23 -5.18 -33.99
CA ASP A 36 -8.63 -6.48 -33.65
C ASP A 36 -8.18 -6.60 -32.18
N ALA A 37 -8.00 -5.49 -31.45
CA ALA A 37 -7.65 -5.52 -30.02
C ALA A 37 -8.88 -5.75 -29.12
N ALA A 38 -10.11 -5.53 -29.61
CA ALA A 38 -11.33 -5.68 -28.82
C ALA A 38 -12.05 -7.03 -29.04
N THR A 39 -11.60 -7.87 -29.96
CA THR A 39 -12.28 -9.11 -30.34
C THR A 39 -11.44 -10.38 -30.27
N ALA A 40 -10.24 -10.34 -29.77
CA ALA A 40 -9.58 -11.56 -29.28
C ALA A 40 -10.23 -12.02 -27.96
N ARG A 41 -11.53 -12.31 -27.95
CA ARG A 41 -12.11 -13.24 -26.98
C ARG A 41 -11.36 -14.55 -27.20
N ARG A 42 -10.34 -14.79 -26.38
CA ARG A 42 -9.68 -16.10 -26.34
C ARG A 42 -10.80 -17.12 -26.20
N SER A 43 -10.94 -18.03 -27.15
CA SER A 43 -11.90 -19.12 -27.03
C SER A 43 -11.62 -19.85 -25.73
N ALA A 44 -12.68 -20.17 -24.97
CA ALA A 44 -12.53 -20.92 -23.74
C ALA A 44 -11.72 -22.20 -24.00
N PRO A 45 -10.67 -22.47 -23.20
CA PRO A 45 -9.96 -23.74 -23.34
C PRO A 45 -10.91 -24.90 -23.10
N ALA A 46 -10.70 -26.03 -23.77
CA ALA A 46 -11.59 -27.19 -23.66
C ALA A 46 -11.83 -27.63 -22.19
N ALA A 47 -10.80 -27.54 -21.36
CA ALA A 47 -10.88 -27.85 -19.95
C ALA A 47 -11.80 -26.89 -19.16
N ALA A 48 -12.08 -25.68 -19.65
CA ALA A 48 -12.95 -24.70 -18.97
C ALA A 48 -14.41 -25.16 -18.88
N VAL A 49 -14.87 -26.03 -19.78
CA VAL A 49 -16.22 -26.59 -19.76
C VAL A 49 -16.49 -27.33 -18.44
N SER A 50 -15.53 -28.14 -17.98
CA SER A 50 -15.64 -28.85 -16.69
C SER A 50 -15.66 -27.88 -15.50
N CYS A 51 -14.89 -26.80 -15.55
CA CYS A 51 -14.83 -25.78 -14.50
C CYS A 51 -16.14 -25.00 -14.40
N ALA A 52 -16.73 -24.66 -15.56
CA ALA A 52 -17.95 -23.85 -15.67
C ALA A 52 -19.16 -24.51 -14.99
N SER A 53 -19.20 -25.86 -14.92
CA SER A 53 -20.30 -26.59 -14.26
C SER A 53 -20.48 -26.23 -12.78
N CYS A 54 -19.40 -25.84 -12.11
CA CYS A 54 -19.41 -25.43 -10.70
C CYS A 54 -19.15 -23.94 -10.53
N HIS A 55 -18.14 -23.40 -11.22
CA HIS A 55 -17.68 -22.03 -11.06
C HIS A 55 -18.47 -21.00 -11.89
N GLY A 56 -19.47 -21.45 -12.68
CA GLY A 56 -20.26 -20.59 -13.59
C GLY A 56 -19.59 -20.42 -14.95
N GLN A 57 -20.36 -20.01 -15.96
CA GLN A 57 -19.93 -19.94 -17.36
C GLN A 57 -18.78 -18.96 -17.58
N SER A 58 -18.74 -17.88 -16.80
CA SER A 58 -17.66 -16.88 -16.82
C SER A 58 -16.73 -16.99 -15.61
N GLY A 59 -16.87 -18.03 -14.78
CA GLY A 59 -16.12 -18.15 -13.54
C GLY A 59 -16.59 -17.21 -12.44
N GLU A 60 -17.88 -16.82 -12.46
CA GLU A 60 -18.50 -15.89 -11.49
C GLU A 60 -18.69 -16.52 -10.11
N GLY A 61 -18.55 -17.82 -9.98
CA GLY A 61 -18.76 -18.58 -8.74
C GLY A 61 -20.24 -18.83 -8.42
N ASN A 62 -20.48 -19.51 -7.31
CA ASN A 62 -21.82 -19.77 -6.78
C ASN A 62 -21.87 -19.48 -5.27
N GLY A 63 -22.51 -18.34 -4.91
CA GLY A 63 -22.60 -17.90 -3.53
C GLY A 63 -23.37 -18.86 -2.63
N ALA A 64 -24.46 -19.47 -3.13
CA ALA A 64 -25.30 -20.39 -2.35
C ALA A 64 -24.58 -21.69 -2.00
N SER A 65 -23.69 -22.15 -2.89
CA SER A 65 -22.91 -23.38 -2.70
C SER A 65 -21.49 -23.13 -2.15
N GLY A 66 -21.11 -21.89 -1.88
CA GLY A 66 -19.76 -21.55 -1.41
C GLY A 66 -18.66 -21.80 -2.45
N ILE A 67 -19.01 -21.81 -3.74
CA ILE A 67 -18.05 -22.05 -4.83
C ILE A 67 -17.45 -20.70 -5.24
N PRO A 68 -16.10 -20.55 -5.23
CA PRO A 68 -15.45 -19.28 -5.44
C PRO A 68 -15.56 -18.77 -6.87
N ARG A 69 -15.54 -17.43 -6.98
CA ARG A 69 -15.30 -16.72 -8.22
C ARG A 69 -13.86 -16.92 -8.68
N LEU A 70 -13.67 -17.20 -9.97
CA LEU A 70 -12.37 -17.33 -10.64
C LEU A 70 -12.03 -16.11 -11.50
N GLN A 71 -13.05 -15.54 -12.14
CA GLN A 71 -12.88 -14.42 -13.07
C GLN A 71 -12.19 -13.22 -12.39
N GLY A 72 -11.24 -12.61 -13.09
CA GLY A 72 -10.52 -11.43 -12.63
C GLY A 72 -9.53 -11.66 -11.50
N LEU A 73 -9.34 -12.91 -11.04
CA LEU A 73 -8.21 -13.24 -10.18
C LEU A 73 -6.94 -13.38 -11.03
N PRO A 74 -5.75 -12.96 -10.54
CA PRO A 74 -4.52 -13.05 -11.31
C PRO A 74 -4.19 -14.46 -11.73
N ALA A 75 -3.71 -14.62 -12.96
CA ALA A 75 -3.31 -15.92 -13.50
C ALA A 75 -2.28 -16.63 -12.60
N ALA A 76 -1.26 -15.90 -12.14
CA ALA A 76 -0.24 -16.47 -11.26
C ALA A 76 -0.81 -16.96 -9.92
N TYR A 77 -1.83 -16.29 -9.36
CA TYR A 77 -2.52 -16.77 -8.17
C TYR A 77 -3.31 -18.06 -8.48
N GLN A 78 -4.11 -18.06 -9.56
CA GLN A 78 -4.91 -19.22 -9.95
C GLN A 78 -4.04 -20.44 -10.24
N MET A 79 -2.92 -20.24 -10.94
CA MET A 79 -1.94 -21.27 -11.23
C MET A 79 -1.41 -21.92 -9.93
N ARG A 80 -0.94 -21.10 -8.96
CA ARG A 80 -0.49 -21.62 -7.66
C ARG A 80 -1.58 -22.39 -6.92
N GLN A 81 -2.86 -21.97 -7.02
CA GLN A 81 -3.94 -22.69 -6.36
C GLN A 81 -4.19 -24.07 -7.01
N LEU A 82 -4.13 -24.16 -8.34
CA LEU A 82 -4.25 -25.43 -9.04
C LEU A 82 -3.07 -26.36 -8.72
N GLU A 83 -1.85 -25.82 -8.64
CA GLU A 83 -0.67 -26.57 -8.20
C GLU A 83 -0.82 -27.07 -6.76
N ALA A 84 -1.25 -26.19 -5.83
CA ALA A 84 -1.45 -26.54 -4.43
C ALA A 84 -2.54 -27.60 -4.21
N PHE A 85 -3.58 -27.65 -5.05
CA PHE A 85 -4.54 -28.75 -5.05
C PHE A 85 -3.94 -30.04 -5.60
N ALA A 86 -3.11 -29.94 -6.63
CA ALA A 86 -2.51 -31.12 -7.25
C ALA A 86 -1.46 -31.79 -6.36
N ASP A 87 -0.63 -31.03 -5.68
CA ASP A 87 0.42 -31.51 -4.77
C ASP A 87 -0.10 -31.85 -3.34
N GLY A 88 -1.34 -31.40 -3.02
CA GLY A 88 -2.00 -31.68 -1.73
C GLY A 88 -1.63 -30.67 -0.61
N THR A 89 -0.89 -29.63 -0.89
CA THR A 89 -0.64 -28.53 0.07
C THR A 89 -1.92 -27.75 0.38
N ARG A 90 -2.90 -27.78 -0.56
CA ARG A 90 -4.26 -27.31 -0.36
C ARG A 90 -5.23 -28.48 -0.55
N GLN A 91 -5.81 -28.95 0.55
CA GLN A 91 -6.70 -30.10 0.52
C GLN A 91 -8.09 -29.73 0.01
N SER A 92 -8.64 -30.52 -0.88
CA SER A 92 -10.03 -30.45 -1.34
C SER A 92 -10.44 -31.78 -1.97
N PRO A 93 -11.51 -32.43 -1.50
CA PRO A 93 -11.98 -33.69 -2.10
C PRO A 93 -12.47 -33.50 -3.54
N VAL A 94 -12.88 -32.30 -3.93
CA VAL A 94 -13.37 -32.01 -5.28
C VAL A 94 -12.24 -31.49 -6.17
N MET A 95 -11.51 -30.46 -5.73
CA MET A 95 -10.53 -29.79 -6.58
C MET A 95 -9.22 -30.57 -6.75
N ALA A 96 -8.80 -31.35 -5.76
CA ALA A 96 -7.53 -32.06 -5.85
C ALA A 96 -7.50 -33.14 -6.97
N PRO A 97 -8.51 -33.99 -7.14
CA PRO A 97 -8.54 -34.91 -8.29
C PRO A 97 -8.56 -34.17 -9.63
N LEU A 98 -9.37 -33.09 -9.75
CA LEU A 98 -9.45 -32.30 -10.97
C LEU A 98 -8.10 -31.65 -11.29
N ALA A 99 -7.47 -31.01 -10.31
CA ALA A 99 -6.18 -30.36 -10.52
C ALA A 99 -5.06 -31.35 -10.89
N ARG A 100 -5.08 -32.56 -10.35
CA ARG A 100 -4.13 -33.63 -10.73
C ARG A 100 -4.32 -34.14 -12.15
N SER A 101 -5.55 -34.12 -12.67
CA SER A 101 -5.83 -34.57 -14.05
C SER A 101 -5.40 -33.52 -15.11
N LEU A 102 -5.15 -32.27 -14.72
CA LEU A 102 -4.72 -31.21 -15.61
C LEU A 102 -3.21 -31.27 -15.86
N SER A 103 -2.79 -31.14 -17.11
CA SER A 103 -1.38 -30.88 -17.43
C SER A 103 -0.94 -29.49 -16.95
N ALA A 104 0.36 -29.24 -16.88
CA ALA A 104 0.88 -27.89 -16.57
C ALA A 104 0.39 -26.84 -17.60
N HIS A 105 0.29 -27.24 -18.86
CA HIS A 105 -0.22 -26.40 -19.95
C HIS A 105 -1.70 -26.05 -19.74
N ASP A 106 -2.55 -27.03 -19.41
CA ASP A 106 -3.98 -26.77 -19.15
C ASP A 106 -4.18 -25.84 -17.96
N ARG A 107 -3.41 -26.02 -16.88
CA ARG A 107 -3.46 -25.13 -15.71
C ARG A 107 -3.12 -23.69 -16.08
N THR A 108 -2.07 -23.49 -16.89
CA THR A 108 -1.69 -22.16 -17.40
C THR A 108 -2.78 -21.56 -18.24
N GLN A 109 -3.31 -22.30 -19.21
CA GLN A 109 -4.38 -21.81 -20.09
C GLN A 109 -5.66 -21.44 -19.32
N LEU A 110 -6.06 -22.26 -18.34
CA LEU A 110 -7.23 -21.98 -17.50
C LEU A 110 -7.01 -20.73 -16.63
N ALA A 111 -5.83 -20.61 -16.02
CA ALA A 111 -5.48 -19.45 -15.21
C ALA A 111 -5.48 -18.15 -16.03
N ASP A 112 -4.88 -18.17 -17.21
CA ASP A 112 -4.86 -17.03 -18.16
C ASP A 112 -6.27 -16.68 -18.65
N TYR A 113 -7.08 -17.70 -18.96
CA TYR A 113 -8.45 -17.51 -19.44
C TYR A 113 -9.31 -16.80 -18.38
N TYR A 114 -9.39 -17.32 -17.16
CA TYR A 114 -10.22 -16.73 -16.12
C TYR A 114 -9.69 -15.36 -15.66
N ALA A 115 -8.39 -15.14 -15.67
CA ALA A 115 -7.82 -13.83 -15.38
C ALA A 115 -8.21 -12.78 -16.44
N ALA A 116 -8.22 -13.19 -17.72
CA ALA A 116 -8.55 -12.30 -18.84
C ALA A 116 -10.04 -11.93 -18.93
N LEU A 117 -10.93 -12.69 -18.29
CA LEU A 117 -12.36 -12.37 -18.26
C LEU A 117 -12.68 -11.08 -17.49
N GLY A 118 -11.71 -10.60 -16.70
CA GLY A 118 -11.92 -9.43 -15.83
C GLY A 118 -12.95 -9.69 -14.72
N ALA A 119 -13.09 -8.73 -13.83
CA ALA A 119 -14.13 -8.79 -12.82
C ALA A 119 -15.41 -8.14 -13.37
N HIS A 120 -16.40 -8.93 -13.72
CA HIS A 120 -17.71 -8.35 -14.08
C HIS A 120 -18.33 -7.64 -12.88
N PRO A 121 -18.99 -6.49 -13.09
CA PRO A 121 -19.72 -5.83 -12.02
C PRO A 121 -20.74 -6.81 -11.40
N ARG A 122 -20.62 -7.04 -10.12
CA ARG A 122 -21.62 -7.79 -9.36
C ARG A 122 -22.36 -6.80 -8.49
N PRO A 123 -23.70 -6.85 -8.45
CA PRO A 123 -24.46 -6.01 -7.54
C PRO A 123 -23.99 -6.27 -6.09
N PRO A 124 -24.05 -5.24 -5.22
CA PRO A 124 -23.70 -5.40 -3.83
C PRO A 124 -24.53 -6.53 -3.21
N GLY A 125 -23.90 -7.36 -2.41
CA GLY A 125 -24.58 -8.32 -1.56
C GLY A 125 -25.41 -7.59 -0.50
N ASN A 126 -25.79 -8.27 0.57
CA ASN A 126 -26.49 -7.63 1.67
C ASN A 126 -25.65 -6.49 2.27
N THR A 127 -25.93 -5.24 1.86
CA THR A 127 -25.19 -4.05 2.29
C THR A 127 -25.34 -3.75 3.78
N SER A 128 -26.26 -4.41 4.49
CA SER A 128 -26.31 -4.33 5.96
C SER A 128 -25.10 -4.98 6.63
N ALA A 129 -24.35 -5.84 5.91
CA ALA A 129 -23.08 -6.38 6.35
C ALA A 129 -21.88 -5.43 6.12
N LEU A 130 -22.06 -4.35 5.35
CA LEU A 130 -21.06 -3.27 5.20
C LEU A 130 -21.00 -2.37 6.45
N ARG A 131 -21.38 -2.88 7.61
CA ARG A 131 -21.07 -2.24 8.87
C ARG A 131 -19.54 -2.22 9.00
N ASP A 132 -19.09 -1.15 9.64
CA ASP A 132 -17.68 -0.92 9.98
C ASP A 132 -17.07 -2.18 10.61
N ASP A 133 -16.58 -3.12 9.76
CA ASP A 133 -15.82 -4.26 10.27
C ASP A 133 -14.43 -3.75 10.63
N ARG A 134 -14.30 -3.40 11.90
CA ARG A 134 -13.08 -2.84 12.46
C ARG A 134 -11.87 -3.73 12.19
N LEU A 135 -12.04 -5.06 12.20
CA LEU A 135 -10.94 -5.98 11.95
C LEU A 135 -10.48 -5.94 10.48
N ALA A 136 -11.41 -5.94 9.54
CA ALA A 136 -11.09 -5.87 8.12
C ALA A 136 -10.39 -4.55 7.75
N LEU A 137 -10.87 -3.41 8.32
CA LEU A 137 -10.43 -2.05 7.98
C LEU A 137 -9.26 -1.54 8.81
N HIS A 138 -9.18 -1.92 10.09
CA HIS A 138 -8.21 -1.34 11.04
C HIS A 138 -7.27 -2.38 11.67
N GLY A 139 -7.64 -3.68 11.60
CA GLY A 139 -6.89 -4.73 12.26
C GLY A 139 -7.11 -4.77 13.78
N ARG A 140 -6.35 -5.64 14.44
CA ARG A 140 -6.26 -5.75 15.91
C ARG A 140 -4.79 -5.91 16.31
N TRP A 141 -4.09 -4.78 16.32
CA TRP A 141 -2.64 -4.72 16.45
C TRP A 141 -2.11 -5.22 17.79
N SER A 142 -2.93 -5.20 18.85
CA SER A 142 -2.60 -5.82 20.14
C SER A 142 -2.40 -7.33 20.03
N GLU A 143 -2.97 -7.96 19.00
CA GLU A 143 -2.84 -9.38 18.70
C GLU A 143 -2.01 -9.63 17.42
N GLU A 144 -1.29 -8.60 16.95
CA GLU A 144 -0.49 -8.66 15.72
C GLU A 144 -1.31 -9.06 14.48
N ILE A 145 -2.57 -8.64 14.42
CA ILE A 145 -3.46 -8.81 13.27
C ILE A 145 -3.54 -7.48 12.52
N PRO A 146 -2.84 -7.32 11.38
CA PRO A 146 -2.99 -6.13 10.54
C PRO A 146 -4.37 -6.09 9.90
N ALA A 147 -4.80 -4.91 9.43
CA ALA A 147 -6.03 -4.80 8.66
C ALA A 147 -5.96 -5.63 7.38
N CYS A 148 -7.01 -6.37 7.05
CA CYS A 148 -7.04 -7.24 5.86
C CYS A 148 -6.84 -6.44 4.58
N VAL A 149 -7.43 -5.22 4.53
CA VAL A 149 -7.33 -4.29 3.38
C VAL A 149 -5.89 -3.87 3.09
N GLN A 150 -4.98 -3.86 4.07
CA GLN A 150 -3.58 -3.47 3.86
C GLN A 150 -2.81 -4.44 2.97
N CYS A 151 -3.23 -5.70 2.93
CA CYS A 151 -2.64 -6.72 2.06
C CYS A 151 -3.55 -7.05 0.87
N HIS A 152 -4.87 -6.98 1.04
CA HIS A 152 -5.83 -7.35 0.01
C HIS A 152 -6.42 -6.17 -0.77
N GLY A 153 -5.89 -4.95 -0.58
CA GLY A 153 -6.37 -3.70 -1.21
C GLY A 153 -7.54 -3.07 -0.49
N ASP A 154 -7.69 -1.75 -0.60
CA ASP A 154 -8.63 -0.94 0.19
C ASP A 154 -10.08 -1.45 0.17
N ASN A 155 -10.51 -2.04 -0.95
CA ASN A 155 -11.83 -2.64 -1.11
C ASN A 155 -11.77 -4.17 -1.24
N GLY A 156 -10.69 -4.79 -0.77
CA GLY A 156 -10.47 -6.21 -1.03
C GLY A 156 -10.27 -6.52 -2.51
N SER A 157 -9.76 -5.55 -3.30
CA SER A 157 -9.55 -5.70 -4.75
C SER A 157 -8.38 -6.64 -5.09
N GLY A 158 -7.48 -6.90 -4.14
CA GLY A 158 -6.26 -7.68 -4.32
C GLY A 158 -5.05 -6.83 -4.71
N ILE A 159 -3.84 -7.28 -4.39
CA ILE A 159 -2.57 -6.62 -4.71
C ILE A 159 -1.60 -7.63 -5.31
N GLY A 160 -1.04 -7.31 -6.48
CA GLY A 160 -0.04 -8.15 -7.14
C GLY A 160 -0.46 -9.63 -7.26
N ALA A 161 0.47 -10.52 -7.56
CA ALA A 161 0.17 -11.92 -7.81
C ALA A 161 -0.09 -12.75 -6.54
N ALA A 162 0.28 -12.26 -5.35
CA ALA A 162 0.25 -13.05 -4.12
C ALA A 162 -1.01 -12.83 -3.28
N PHE A 163 -1.58 -11.65 -3.31
CA PHE A 163 -2.68 -11.24 -2.45
C PHE A 163 -3.98 -11.14 -3.26
N PRO A 164 -4.82 -12.21 -3.25
CA PRO A 164 -5.99 -12.26 -4.11
C PRO A 164 -7.07 -11.27 -3.70
N ALA A 165 -7.94 -10.94 -4.67
CA ALA A 165 -9.16 -10.20 -4.39
C ALA A 165 -10.10 -11.02 -3.49
N LEU A 166 -10.62 -10.37 -2.45
CA LEU A 166 -11.60 -10.90 -1.50
C LEU A 166 -13.01 -10.40 -1.80
N SER A 167 -13.13 -9.21 -2.39
CA SER A 167 -14.42 -8.59 -2.75
C SER A 167 -15.28 -9.53 -3.60
N ALA A 168 -16.56 -9.60 -3.27
CA ALA A 168 -17.57 -10.45 -3.93
C ALA A 168 -17.22 -11.94 -4.01
N GLN A 169 -16.27 -12.44 -3.22
CA GLN A 169 -16.14 -13.88 -2.99
C GLN A 169 -17.27 -14.35 -2.06
N PRO A 170 -17.79 -15.56 -2.22
CA PRO A 170 -18.80 -16.08 -1.30
C PRO A 170 -18.32 -16.10 0.16
N SER A 171 -19.12 -15.58 1.09
CA SER A 171 -18.79 -15.57 2.52
C SER A 171 -18.43 -16.98 3.04
N ALA A 172 -19.24 -17.97 2.70
CA ALA A 172 -18.97 -19.37 3.08
C ALA A 172 -17.60 -19.87 2.57
N TYR A 173 -17.18 -19.46 1.36
CA TYR A 173 -15.87 -19.78 0.84
C TYR A 173 -14.76 -19.07 1.62
N LEU A 174 -14.88 -17.75 1.85
CA LEU A 174 -13.87 -16.99 2.61
C LEU A 174 -13.68 -17.59 4.01
N ALA A 175 -14.77 -17.82 4.73
CA ALA A 175 -14.73 -18.45 6.05
C ALA A 175 -14.10 -19.83 6.02
N ALA A 176 -14.44 -20.67 5.03
CA ALA A 176 -13.86 -21.98 4.87
C ALA A 176 -12.33 -21.91 4.61
N GLN A 177 -11.86 -20.91 3.87
CA GLN A 177 -10.42 -20.75 3.62
C GLN A 177 -9.67 -20.31 4.88
N LEU A 178 -10.20 -19.39 5.67
CA LEU A 178 -9.60 -18.99 6.95
C LEU A 178 -9.50 -20.20 7.90
N ARG A 179 -10.58 -20.99 8.02
CA ARG A 179 -10.56 -22.24 8.81
C ARG A 179 -9.58 -23.27 8.27
N ALA A 180 -9.44 -23.38 6.95
CA ALA A 180 -8.50 -24.33 6.35
C ALA A 180 -7.05 -23.99 6.70
N TRP A 181 -6.68 -22.71 6.82
CA TRP A 181 -5.37 -22.30 7.33
C TRP A 181 -5.22 -22.61 8.83
N GLN A 182 -6.25 -22.32 9.65
CA GLN A 182 -6.25 -22.66 11.09
C GLN A 182 -6.03 -24.15 11.32
N GLN A 183 -6.67 -24.98 10.51
CA GLN A 183 -6.64 -26.45 10.61
C GLN A 183 -5.42 -27.09 9.92
N GLY A 184 -4.59 -26.29 9.20
CA GLY A 184 -3.46 -26.80 8.45
C GLY A 184 -3.82 -27.64 7.22
N THR A 185 -5.10 -27.65 6.79
CA THR A 185 -5.56 -28.30 5.55
C THR A 185 -5.28 -27.46 4.30
N ARG A 186 -4.94 -26.18 4.48
CA ARG A 186 -4.37 -25.28 3.49
C ARG A 186 -3.02 -24.78 3.98
N ARG A 187 -1.96 -25.03 3.19
CA ARG A 187 -0.57 -24.71 3.50
C ARG A 187 0.11 -24.16 2.26
N GLY A 188 1.37 -23.72 2.38
CA GLY A 188 2.15 -23.23 1.23
C GLY A 188 1.81 -21.81 0.81
N ASP A 189 1.17 -21.01 1.69
CA ASP A 189 1.08 -19.58 1.48
C ASP A 189 2.47 -18.94 1.69
N PRO A 190 2.83 -17.95 0.88
CA PRO A 190 4.15 -17.31 0.99
C PRO A 190 4.40 -16.77 2.41
N LEU A 191 5.56 -17.08 2.98
CA LEU A 191 5.98 -16.70 4.32
C LEU A 191 5.10 -17.26 5.46
N ASP A 192 4.22 -18.24 5.20
CA ASP A 192 3.20 -18.71 6.16
C ASP A 192 2.32 -17.57 6.70
N LEU A 193 2.16 -16.49 5.93
CA LEU A 193 1.56 -15.25 6.37
C LEU A 193 0.08 -15.43 6.72
N MET A 194 -0.71 -15.99 5.79
CA MET A 194 -2.15 -16.18 6.04
C MET A 194 -2.40 -17.25 7.12
N ARG A 195 -1.57 -18.28 7.20
CA ARG A 195 -1.65 -19.27 8.29
C ARG A 195 -1.43 -18.60 9.65
N THR A 196 -0.43 -17.75 9.75
CA THR A 196 -0.12 -16.98 10.97
C THR A 196 -1.25 -16.02 11.34
N ILE A 197 -1.78 -15.26 10.38
CA ILE A 197 -2.89 -14.34 10.63
C ILE A 197 -4.16 -15.14 11.02
N ALA A 198 -4.53 -16.16 10.25
CA ALA A 198 -5.73 -16.94 10.51
C ALA A 198 -5.72 -17.62 11.89
N SER A 199 -4.55 -18.10 12.36
CA SER A 199 -4.43 -18.74 13.68
C SER A 199 -4.77 -17.81 14.87
N ARG A 200 -4.80 -16.50 14.64
CA ARG A 200 -5.13 -15.47 15.65
C ARG A 200 -6.61 -15.05 15.62
N LEU A 201 -7.37 -15.50 14.62
CA LEU A 201 -8.78 -15.13 14.46
C LEU A 201 -9.68 -16.04 15.28
N SER A 202 -10.65 -15.45 15.96
CA SER A 202 -11.77 -16.16 16.57
C SER A 202 -12.79 -16.62 15.51
N ASP A 203 -13.71 -17.50 15.88
CA ASP A 203 -14.82 -17.91 15.00
C ASP A 203 -15.75 -16.73 14.63
N ALA A 204 -15.89 -15.75 15.49
CA ALA A 204 -16.64 -14.53 15.20
C ALA A 204 -15.89 -13.70 14.14
N ASP A 205 -14.59 -13.44 14.33
CA ASP A 205 -13.76 -12.71 13.37
C ASP A 205 -13.82 -13.35 11.97
N VAL A 206 -13.75 -14.69 11.91
CA VAL A 206 -13.81 -15.42 10.63
C VAL A 206 -15.13 -15.18 9.90
N ARG A 207 -16.26 -15.14 10.63
CA ARG A 207 -17.57 -14.89 10.02
C ARG A 207 -17.70 -13.44 9.58
N ASP A 208 -17.37 -12.51 10.46
CA ASP A 208 -17.58 -11.06 10.25
C ASP A 208 -16.74 -10.56 9.08
N VAL A 209 -15.44 -10.90 9.03
CA VAL A 209 -14.54 -10.57 7.91
C VAL A 209 -15.02 -11.21 6.59
N ALA A 210 -15.46 -12.47 6.62
CA ALA A 210 -15.95 -13.15 5.42
C ALA A 210 -17.24 -12.49 4.87
N ASP A 211 -18.16 -12.13 5.74
CA ASP A 211 -19.40 -11.44 5.38
C ASP A 211 -19.13 -10.03 4.85
N TYR A 212 -18.20 -9.31 5.49
CA TYR A 212 -17.78 -7.98 5.05
C TYR A 212 -17.26 -8.00 3.60
N PHE A 213 -16.27 -8.81 3.27
CA PHE A 213 -15.72 -8.85 1.92
C PHE A 213 -16.68 -9.42 0.88
N ALA A 214 -17.55 -10.36 1.25
CA ALA A 214 -18.58 -10.89 0.37
C ALA A 214 -19.62 -9.82 -0.03
N ALA A 215 -19.86 -8.83 0.83
CA ALA A 215 -20.79 -7.74 0.59
C ALA A 215 -20.22 -6.65 -0.35
N ILE A 216 -18.90 -6.52 -0.48
CA ILE A 216 -18.27 -5.53 -1.36
C ILE A 216 -18.44 -5.94 -2.82
N PRO A 217 -19.08 -5.11 -3.68
CA PRO A 217 -19.24 -5.43 -5.10
C PRO A 217 -17.92 -5.38 -5.87
N THR A 218 -17.82 -6.12 -6.97
CA THR A 218 -16.68 -6.00 -7.89
C THR A 218 -16.84 -4.76 -8.78
N GLY A 219 -15.73 -4.11 -9.12
CA GLY A 219 -15.74 -2.94 -10.02
C GLY A 219 -16.29 -1.66 -9.38
N ALA A 220 -16.52 -1.64 -8.09
CA ALA A 220 -16.87 -0.42 -7.39
C ALA A 220 -15.63 0.48 -7.31
N ALA A 221 -15.70 1.67 -7.91
CA ALA A 221 -14.88 2.77 -7.47
C ALA A 221 -15.08 2.89 -5.95
N ALA A 222 -13.99 3.09 -5.22
CA ALA A 222 -13.97 3.11 -3.76
C ALA A 222 -15.29 3.61 -3.19
N LEU A 223 -15.98 2.75 -2.48
CA LEU A 223 -17.17 3.16 -1.74
C LEU A 223 -16.72 4.34 -0.90
N THR A 224 -17.15 5.53 -1.28
CA THR A 224 -16.99 6.69 -0.44
C THR A 224 -17.63 6.29 0.87
N ALA A 225 -16.82 6.14 1.92
CA ALA A 225 -17.34 5.86 3.24
C ALA A 225 -18.40 6.91 3.54
N ALA A 226 -19.65 6.50 3.49
CA ALA A 226 -20.70 7.28 4.09
C ALA A 226 -20.33 7.40 5.58
N PRO A 227 -20.43 8.58 6.19
CA PRO A 227 -20.17 8.72 7.60
C PRO A 227 -21.05 7.71 8.33
N ALA A 228 -20.41 6.75 9.01
CA ALA A 228 -21.10 5.78 9.82
C ALA A 228 -21.83 6.56 10.92
N ALA A 229 -23.16 6.55 10.86
CA ALA A 229 -23.97 7.03 11.96
C ALA A 229 -23.63 6.15 13.17
N ALA A 230 -22.96 6.75 14.14
CA ALA A 230 -22.61 6.10 15.39
C ALA A 230 -23.87 5.55 16.04
N ARG A 231 -23.99 4.24 16.14
CA ARG A 231 -24.87 3.62 17.14
C ARG A 231 -24.03 3.41 18.39
N ALA A 232 -24.30 4.25 19.39
CA ALA A 232 -24.04 3.88 20.76
C ALA A 232 -24.90 2.63 21.05
N ASP A 233 -24.26 1.61 21.55
CA ASP A 233 -24.70 0.50 22.37
C ASP A 233 -24.16 -0.85 21.86
N GLU A 234 -22.93 -1.12 22.26
CA GLU A 234 -22.52 -2.44 22.77
C GLU A 234 -21.08 -2.31 23.26
N ALA A 235 -20.89 -2.39 24.57
CA ALA A 235 -19.57 -2.41 25.17
C ALA A 235 -18.82 -3.67 24.69
N PRO A 236 -17.55 -3.54 24.27
CA PRO A 236 -16.76 -4.70 23.88
C PRO A 236 -16.60 -5.66 25.06
N PRO A 237 -16.53 -6.97 24.83
CA PRO A 237 -16.23 -7.93 25.88
C PRO A 237 -14.86 -7.60 26.51
N PRO A 238 -14.68 -7.86 27.80
CA PRO A 238 -13.45 -7.51 28.50
C PRO A 238 -12.26 -8.23 27.82
N SER A 239 -11.30 -7.45 27.34
CA SER A 239 -10.10 -7.96 26.70
C SER A 239 -9.35 -8.89 27.66
N ALA A 240 -8.94 -10.04 27.16
CA ALA A 240 -8.04 -10.96 27.86
C ALA A 240 -6.79 -10.20 28.32
N LYS A 241 -6.39 -10.41 29.58
CA LYS A 241 -5.24 -9.76 30.19
C LYS A 241 -4.00 -9.93 29.32
N ARG A 242 -3.45 -8.78 28.91
CA ARG A 242 -2.14 -8.64 28.27
C ARG A 242 -1.08 -9.38 29.11
N PRO A 243 -0.16 -10.14 28.51
CA PRO A 243 1.02 -10.58 29.24
C PRO A 243 1.78 -9.32 29.69
N GLU A 244 2.06 -9.19 30.97
CA GLU A 244 2.82 -8.09 31.52
C GLU A 244 4.22 -8.08 30.88
N SER A 245 4.47 -7.11 30.00
CA SER A 245 5.83 -6.75 29.65
C SER A 245 6.44 -6.10 30.89
N VAL A 246 7.51 -6.66 31.40
CA VAL A 246 8.26 -6.08 32.51
C VAL A 246 8.88 -4.77 32.03
N ALA A 247 8.18 -3.65 32.25
CA ALA A 247 8.69 -2.32 31.96
C ALA A 247 9.85 -2.01 32.91
N ALA A 248 10.92 -1.42 32.36
CA ALA A 248 11.98 -0.87 33.23
C ALA A 248 11.41 0.25 34.10
N PRO A 249 11.88 0.40 35.36
CA PRO A 249 11.36 1.42 36.29
C PRO A 249 11.51 2.83 35.69
N GLY A 250 10.37 3.55 35.54
CA GLY A 250 10.33 4.93 35.01
C GLY A 250 9.77 5.10 33.60
N GLN A 251 9.40 4.03 32.89
CA GLN A 251 8.74 4.12 31.62
C GLN A 251 7.21 4.08 31.80
N HIS A 252 6.52 5.12 31.33
CA HIS A 252 5.06 5.16 31.32
C HIS A 252 4.54 4.39 30.09
N ASP A 253 3.81 3.30 30.32
CA ASP A 253 3.09 2.56 29.27
C ASP A 253 1.81 3.32 28.90
N PHE A 254 1.92 4.33 28.04
CA PHE A 254 0.76 4.96 27.46
C PHE A 254 0.35 4.23 26.17
N ALA A 255 -0.91 3.88 26.09
CA ALA A 255 -1.55 3.48 24.84
C ALA A 255 -2.77 4.40 24.62
N PRO A 256 -2.96 4.96 23.42
CA PRO A 256 -4.17 5.72 23.13
C PRO A 256 -5.40 4.88 23.47
N ALA A 257 -6.32 5.47 24.21
CA ALA A 257 -7.59 4.80 24.50
C ALA A 257 -8.36 4.61 23.19
N ASP A 258 -9.04 3.48 23.05
CA ASP A 258 -9.97 3.23 21.93
C ASP A 258 -11.28 3.99 22.20
N VAL A 259 -11.19 5.32 22.13
CA VAL A 259 -12.31 6.23 22.38
C VAL A 259 -12.88 6.66 21.03
N PRO A 260 -14.20 6.63 20.83
CA PRO A 260 -14.83 7.13 19.61
C PRO A 260 -14.44 8.59 19.32
N ILE A 261 -14.29 8.93 18.06
CA ILE A 261 -14.17 10.32 17.63
C ILE A 261 -15.49 11.02 18.01
N PRO A 262 -15.46 12.20 18.67
CA PRO A 262 -16.67 12.92 19.06
C PRO A 262 -17.55 13.24 17.85
N ASP A 263 -18.88 13.26 18.07
CA ASP A 263 -19.86 13.67 17.04
C ASP A 263 -20.18 15.18 17.19
N ASP A 264 -19.14 16.00 17.08
CA ASP A 264 -19.22 17.46 17.15
C ASP A 264 -18.33 18.10 16.07
N ASP A 265 -18.21 19.41 16.03
CA ASP A 265 -17.38 20.11 15.04
C ASP A 265 -15.90 19.80 15.21
N PHE A 266 -15.41 19.57 16.42
CA PHE A 266 -14.04 19.12 16.63
C PHE A 266 -13.84 17.71 16.08
N GLY A 267 -14.77 16.79 16.34
CA GLY A 267 -14.73 15.43 15.81
C GLY A 267 -14.72 15.36 14.28
N LYS A 268 -15.43 16.27 13.60
CA LYS A 268 -15.38 16.38 12.14
C LYS A 268 -13.96 16.73 11.66
N VAL A 269 -13.27 17.63 12.35
CA VAL A 269 -11.87 17.99 12.02
C VAL A 269 -10.93 16.82 12.31
N VAL A 270 -11.11 16.11 13.42
CA VAL A 270 -10.36 14.89 13.76
C VAL A 270 -10.55 13.83 12.69
N GLN A 271 -11.80 13.61 12.25
CA GLN A 271 -12.12 12.65 11.19
C GLN A 271 -11.46 13.02 9.86
N LEU A 272 -11.45 14.30 9.50
CA LEU A 272 -10.72 14.78 8.32
C LEU A 272 -9.21 14.50 8.47
N GLY A 273 -8.64 14.74 9.64
CA GLY A 273 -7.23 14.45 9.92
C GLY A 273 -6.90 12.97 9.75
N ARG A 274 -7.77 12.07 10.24
CA ARG A 274 -7.66 10.63 10.01
C ARG A 274 -7.72 10.27 8.53
N GLN A 275 -8.68 10.80 7.79
CA GLN A 275 -8.81 10.55 6.34
C GLN A 275 -7.58 11.00 5.56
N ILE A 276 -7.01 12.18 5.90
CA ILE A 276 -5.76 12.65 5.31
C ILE A 276 -4.59 11.71 5.65
N PHE A 277 -4.56 11.21 6.88
CA PHE A 277 -3.50 10.31 7.36
C PHE A 277 -3.54 8.97 6.62
N ASP A 278 -4.74 8.44 6.38
CA ASP A 278 -4.95 7.16 5.72
C ASP A 278 -4.80 7.24 4.19
N ASP A 279 -5.29 8.31 3.57
CA ASP A 279 -5.19 8.50 2.12
C ASP A 279 -4.83 9.95 1.75
N PRO A 280 -3.56 10.36 1.95
CA PRO A 280 -3.12 11.71 1.58
C PRO A 280 -3.15 11.94 0.06
N GLY A 281 -3.07 10.88 -0.74
CA GLY A 281 -3.21 10.95 -2.20
C GLY A 281 -4.58 11.47 -2.64
N ARG A 282 -5.63 11.20 -1.86
CA ARG A 282 -6.99 11.68 -2.10
C ARG A 282 -7.25 13.04 -1.45
N TYR A 283 -6.91 13.20 -0.17
CA TYR A 283 -7.33 14.34 0.63
C TYR A 283 -6.30 15.50 0.64
N ALA A 284 -5.03 15.20 0.32
CA ALA A 284 -3.93 16.16 0.31
C ALA A 284 -3.13 16.15 -1.01
N ARG A 285 -3.73 15.72 -2.12
CA ARG A 285 -3.07 15.45 -3.42
C ARG A 285 -2.11 16.55 -3.87
N ARG A 286 -2.46 17.83 -3.67
CA ARG A 286 -1.61 18.97 -4.07
C ARG A 286 -0.28 19.06 -3.33
N TYR A 287 -0.17 18.36 -2.20
CA TYR A 287 1.00 18.43 -1.32
C TYR A 287 1.85 17.15 -1.33
N VAL A 288 1.39 16.08 -1.99
CA VAL A 288 2.11 14.82 -2.07
C VAL A 288 2.69 14.60 -3.47
N GLY A 289 3.88 14.01 -3.52
CA GLY A 289 4.62 13.74 -4.75
C GLY A 289 4.90 12.25 -4.99
N ASN A 290 4.36 11.36 -4.14
CA ASN A 290 4.42 9.91 -4.28
C ASN A 290 3.11 9.29 -3.78
N ASP A 291 2.99 7.96 -3.89
CA ASP A 291 1.82 7.20 -3.47
C ASP A 291 1.93 6.62 -2.04
N LEU A 292 2.90 7.09 -1.25
CA LEU A 292 3.04 6.72 0.15
C LEU A 292 1.85 7.27 0.97
N ARG A 293 1.46 6.53 2.01
CA ARG A 293 0.51 6.95 3.02
C ARG A 293 1.23 7.24 4.33
N CYS A 294 0.67 8.06 5.20
CA CYS A 294 1.25 8.23 6.53
C CYS A 294 1.31 6.88 7.27
N THR A 295 0.28 6.06 7.07
CA THR A 295 0.19 4.68 7.59
C THR A 295 1.22 3.72 7.01
N SER A 296 1.94 4.05 5.95
CA SER A 296 3.05 3.21 5.44
C SER A 296 4.21 3.10 6.44
N CYS A 297 4.39 4.12 7.30
CA CYS A 297 5.45 4.16 8.31
C CYS A 297 4.90 4.31 9.72
N HIS A 298 3.74 4.92 9.91
CA HIS A 298 3.07 5.13 11.19
C HIS A 298 1.89 4.15 11.29
N LEU A 299 2.22 2.88 11.55
CA LEU A 299 1.25 1.78 11.56
C LEU A 299 0.15 1.95 12.62
N ASP A 300 -0.92 1.17 12.48
CA ASP A 300 -2.09 1.26 13.36
C ASP A 300 -2.64 2.70 13.40
N GLU A 301 -2.81 3.29 12.22
CA GLU A 301 -3.30 4.68 12.08
C GLU A 301 -2.50 5.70 12.93
N GLY A 302 -1.22 5.43 13.16
CA GLY A 302 -0.34 6.27 13.98
C GLY A 302 -0.34 5.93 15.48
N ARG A 303 -0.92 4.81 15.89
CA ARG A 303 -0.98 4.38 17.30
C ARG A 303 0.15 3.44 17.71
N ARG A 304 0.67 2.62 16.76
CA ARG A 304 1.58 1.50 17.06
C ARG A 304 2.92 1.96 17.63
N VAL A 305 3.24 1.47 18.82
CA VAL A 305 4.57 1.57 19.43
C VAL A 305 5.61 0.91 18.54
N GLY A 306 6.81 1.50 18.42
CA GLY A 306 7.86 1.01 17.52
C GLY A 306 7.69 1.41 16.05
N SER A 307 6.61 2.14 15.74
CA SER A 307 6.29 2.66 14.41
C SER A 307 6.17 4.19 14.40
N ALA A 308 6.94 4.86 15.25
CA ALA A 308 6.94 6.31 15.45
C ALA A 308 5.51 6.88 15.67
N PRO A 309 4.81 6.48 16.75
CA PRO A 309 3.41 6.82 16.95
C PRO A 309 3.17 8.32 17.04
N MET A 310 2.03 8.76 16.47
CA MET A 310 1.69 10.18 16.36
C MET A 310 1.34 10.80 17.70
N TRP A 311 0.72 10.03 18.60
CA TRP A 311 0.43 10.49 19.98
C TRP A 311 1.70 10.86 20.74
N ALA A 312 2.77 10.06 20.63
CA ALA A 312 4.05 10.35 21.29
C ALA A 312 4.82 11.48 20.58
N ALA A 313 4.66 11.58 19.26
CA ALA A 313 5.20 12.70 18.51
C ALA A 313 4.53 14.02 18.94
N TYR A 314 3.20 14.05 19.05
CA TYR A 314 2.46 15.26 19.42
C TYR A 314 2.94 15.86 20.75
N VAL A 315 2.99 15.06 21.82
CA VAL A 315 3.39 15.56 23.15
C VAL A 315 4.88 15.91 23.26
N SER A 316 5.67 15.57 22.26
CA SER A 316 7.11 15.87 22.24
C SER A 316 7.44 17.23 21.64
N TYR A 317 6.46 17.98 21.15
CA TYR A 317 6.66 19.30 20.57
C TYR A 317 6.00 20.40 21.42
N PRO A 318 6.55 21.66 21.40
CA PRO A 318 7.71 22.10 20.61
C PRO A 318 9.04 21.51 21.09
N ALA A 319 9.94 21.24 20.13
CA ALA A 319 11.24 20.65 20.41
C ALA A 319 12.35 21.17 19.47
N TYR A 320 13.57 21.32 20.00
CA TYR A 320 14.73 21.62 19.16
C TYR A 320 15.05 20.46 18.25
N ARG A 321 15.26 20.75 16.98
CA ARG A 321 15.66 19.76 15.97
C ARG A 321 16.94 20.17 15.26
N ALA A 322 18.01 19.39 15.47
CA ALA A 322 19.30 19.61 14.81
C ALA A 322 19.18 19.65 13.28
N LYS A 323 18.24 18.86 12.71
CA LYS A 323 17.97 18.82 11.27
C LYS A 323 17.59 20.19 10.69
N ASN A 324 16.89 21.01 11.47
CA ASN A 324 16.38 22.33 11.05
C ASN A 324 17.15 23.48 11.72
N GLY A 325 17.90 23.22 12.80
CA GLY A 325 18.68 24.18 13.53
C GLY A 325 17.85 25.14 14.42
N HIS A 326 16.57 24.83 14.68
CA HIS A 326 15.70 25.61 15.54
C HIS A 326 14.67 24.77 16.29
N VAL A 327 13.94 25.41 17.21
CA VAL A 327 12.79 24.80 17.89
C VAL A 327 11.63 24.72 16.93
N ASN A 328 11.17 23.51 16.64
CA ASN A 328 10.02 23.26 15.77
C ASN A 328 8.72 23.14 16.57
N THR A 329 7.63 23.59 15.99
CA THR A 329 6.27 23.21 16.37
C THR A 329 5.92 21.85 15.81
N PHE A 330 4.80 21.27 16.25
CA PHE A 330 4.31 20.03 15.66
C PHE A 330 3.83 20.21 14.21
N ALA A 331 3.20 21.35 13.88
CA ALA A 331 2.85 21.72 12.50
C ALA A 331 4.07 21.73 11.56
N GLU A 332 5.19 22.34 11.99
CA GLU A 332 6.45 22.32 11.22
C GLU A 332 7.02 20.89 11.09
N ARG A 333 6.79 20.03 12.10
CA ARG A 333 7.16 18.62 11.99
C ARG A 333 6.34 17.92 10.91
N LEU A 334 5.04 18.18 10.84
CA LEU A 334 4.15 17.64 9.80
C LEU A 334 4.53 18.16 8.40
N GLN A 335 4.86 19.45 8.26
CA GLN A 335 5.41 20.01 7.02
C GLN A 335 6.62 19.22 6.52
N GLY A 336 7.49 18.78 7.42
CA GLY A 336 8.63 17.93 7.10
C GLY A 336 8.22 16.55 6.54
N CYS A 337 7.10 15.97 6.96
CA CYS A 337 6.59 14.73 6.39
C CYS A 337 6.18 14.91 4.92
N PHE A 338 5.45 15.97 4.60
CA PHE A 338 5.07 16.27 3.21
C PHE A 338 6.28 16.52 2.32
N ARG A 339 7.24 17.33 2.80
CA ARG A 339 8.43 17.70 2.04
C ARG A 339 9.36 16.52 1.78
N TYR A 340 9.54 15.63 2.75
CA TYR A 340 10.57 14.59 2.67
C TYR A 340 9.98 13.20 2.42
N SER A 341 9.10 12.73 3.29
CA SER A 341 8.54 11.36 3.19
C SER A 341 7.58 11.24 2.02
N MET A 342 6.72 12.25 1.85
CA MET A 342 5.76 12.28 0.74
C MET A 342 6.36 12.85 -0.55
N ASN A 343 7.66 13.19 -0.56
CA ASN A 343 8.38 13.77 -1.71
C ASN A 343 7.62 14.94 -2.39
N GLY A 344 6.89 15.73 -1.62
CA GLY A 344 5.95 16.75 -2.09
C GLY A 344 6.28 18.16 -1.60
N GLN A 345 5.26 18.98 -1.46
CA GLN A 345 5.35 20.35 -0.97
C GLN A 345 4.73 20.46 0.42
N ALA A 346 5.36 21.26 1.29
CA ALA A 346 4.82 21.50 2.62
C ALA A 346 3.57 22.38 2.55
N PRO A 347 2.43 22.00 3.14
CA PRO A 347 1.31 22.91 3.34
C PRO A 347 1.75 24.13 4.15
N PRO A 348 1.24 25.34 3.89
CA PRO A 348 1.54 26.51 4.71
C PRO A 348 1.04 26.33 6.15
N LEU A 349 1.70 26.99 7.11
CA LEU A 349 1.22 26.98 8.50
C LEU A 349 -0.18 27.58 8.56
N GLY A 350 -1.07 26.98 9.33
CA GLY A 350 -2.49 27.34 9.42
C GLY A 350 -3.37 26.79 8.29
N ASP A 351 -2.81 26.04 7.33
CA ASP A 351 -3.63 25.32 6.35
C ASP A 351 -4.58 24.35 7.07
N PRO A 352 -5.88 24.32 6.72
CA PRO A 352 -6.87 23.45 7.36
C PRO A 352 -6.46 21.97 7.39
N LEU A 353 -5.68 21.53 6.41
CA LEU A 353 -5.13 20.17 6.35
C LEU A 353 -4.14 19.89 7.49
N LEU A 354 -3.22 20.85 7.78
CA LEU A 354 -2.32 20.72 8.92
C LEU A 354 -3.08 20.75 10.24
N VAL A 355 -4.06 21.66 10.38
CA VAL A 355 -4.92 21.75 11.55
C VAL A 355 -5.66 20.43 11.79
N ALA A 356 -6.16 19.80 10.73
CA ALA A 356 -6.85 18.52 10.83
C ALA A 356 -5.90 17.39 11.30
N LEU A 357 -4.69 17.30 10.75
CA LEU A 357 -3.67 16.33 11.18
C LEU A 357 -3.20 16.57 12.62
N GLU A 358 -3.06 17.84 13.04
CA GLU A 358 -2.75 18.20 14.42
C GLU A 358 -3.89 17.79 15.36
N SER A 359 -5.14 18.07 14.99
CA SER A 359 -6.33 17.71 15.77
C SER A 359 -6.46 16.19 15.94
N TYR A 360 -6.18 15.43 14.88
CA TYR A 360 -6.14 13.96 14.93
C TYR A 360 -5.05 13.46 15.89
N SER A 361 -3.85 14.01 15.77
CA SER A 361 -2.72 13.63 16.63
C SER A 361 -2.95 14.03 18.09
N TYR A 362 -3.53 15.22 18.34
CA TYR A 362 -3.97 15.68 19.66
C TYR A 362 -5.02 14.74 20.28
N TRP A 363 -6.03 14.37 19.47
CA TRP A 363 -7.10 13.48 19.92
C TRP A 363 -6.54 12.13 20.38
N MET A 364 -5.57 11.55 19.67
CA MET A 364 -4.87 10.33 20.07
C MET A 364 -3.99 10.53 21.31
N ALA A 365 -3.41 11.71 21.47
CA ALA A 365 -2.47 12.00 22.57
C ALA A 365 -3.16 12.38 23.88
N ARG A 366 -4.50 12.44 23.94
CA ARG A 366 -5.22 12.79 25.17
C ARG A 366 -4.89 11.82 26.29
N GLY A 367 -4.42 12.38 27.42
CA GLY A 367 -3.97 11.61 28.57
C GLY A 367 -2.52 11.13 28.49
N ALA A 368 -1.82 11.33 27.36
CA ALA A 368 -0.39 11.04 27.28
C ALA A 368 0.41 12.00 28.17
N PRO A 369 1.41 11.51 28.92
CA PRO A 369 2.29 12.38 29.69
C PRO A 369 3.13 13.28 28.78
N LEU A 370 3.34 14.53 29.21
CA LEU A 370 4.24 15.47 28.54
C LEU A 370 5.70 15.14 28.87
N ASP A 371 6.17 14.01 28.38
CA ASP A 371 7.54 13.54 28.58
C ASP A 371 8.23 13.36 27.21
N PRO A 372 9.32 14.10 26.94
CA PRO A 372 10.08 13.91 25.71
C PRO A 372 10.71 12.52 25.59
N ASN A 373 10.81 11.78 26.67
CA ASN A 373 11.36 10.42 26.71
C ASN A 373 10.28 9.33 26.89
N ILE A 374 9.02 9.68 26.59
CA ILE A 374 7.90 8.74 26.71
C ILE A 374 8.22 7.41 26.02
N ALA A 375 7.94 6.31 26.70
CA ALA A 375 8.15 4.96 26.17
C ALA A 375 7.39 4.74 24.85
N GLY A 376 8.00 4.05 23.91
CA GLY A 376 7.42 3.77 22.59
C GLY A 376 7.51 4.91 21.60
N ARG A 377 8.07 6.06 21.96
CA ARG A 377 8.34 7.17 21.04
C ARG A 377 9.34 6.76 19.95
N GLY A 378 9.05 7.12 18.70
CA GLY A 378 9.94 6.90 17.57
C GLY A 378 10.00 5.43 17.16
N TYR A 379 11.16 5.02 16.66
CA TYR A 379 11.44 3.64 16.28
C TYR A 379 12.28 2.97 17.37
N LEU A 380 11.91 1.75 17.74
CA LEU A 380 12.63 0.96 18.74
C LEU A 380 13.93 0.43 18.12
N LYS A 381 15.04 1.05 18.46
CA LYS A 381 16.35 0.69 17.89
C LYS A 381 16.72 -0.75 18.26
N PRO A 382 16.99 -1.61 17.26
CA PRO A 382 17.48 -2.95 17.53
C PRO A 382 18.91 -2.89 18.11
N PRO A 383 19.35 -3.91 18.84
CA PRO A 383 20.73 -4.05 19.24
C PRO A 383 21.68 -3.91 18.05
N LYS A 384 22.90 -3.49 18.32
CA LYS A 384 23.94 -3.51 17.27
C LYS A 384 24.15 -4.94 16.78
N PRO A 385 24.25 -5.16 15.47
CA PRO A 385 24.43 -6.50 14.94
C PRO A 385 25.82 -7.05 15.29
N ALA A 386 25.96 -8.37 15.32
CA ALA A 386 27.22 -9.03 15.64
C ALA A 386 28.32 -8.76 14.58
N LEU A 387 27.91 -8.62 13.32
CA LEU A 387 28.79 -8.28 12.20
C LEU A 387 28.38 -6.89 11.65
N PRO A 388 29.32 -6.17 11.02
CA PRO A 388 28.95 -4.96 10.29
C PRO A 388 27.81 -5.26 9.29
N PRO A 389 26.83 -4.35 9.12
CA PRO A 389 25.79 -4.50 8.12
C PRO A 389 26.37 -4.72 6.72
N ASP A 390 25.76 -5.60 5.94
CA ASP A 390 26.25 -6.02 4.63
C ASP A 390 25.11 -6.05 3.61
N GLY A 391 25.27 -5.30 2.49
CA GLY A 391 24.24 -5.17 1.47
C GLY A 391 24.00 -6.46 0.68
N ALA A 392 25.02 -7.32 0.49
CA ALA A 392 24.84 -8.58 -0.24
C ALA A 392 24.02 -9.59 0.58
N ARG A 393 24.28 -9.68 1.90
CA ARG A 393 23.41 -10.46 2.80
C ARG A 393 21.99 -9.84 2.85
N GLY A 394 21.90 -8.51 2.87
CA GLY A 394 20.62 -7.79 2.84
C GLY A 394 19.81 -8.08 1.58
N ALA A 395 20.46 -8.20 0.42
CA ALA A 395 19.80 -8.57 -0.84
C ALA A 395 19.17 -9.96 -0.76
N VAL A 396 19.81 -10.93 -0.11
CA VAL A 396 19.26 -12.28 0.10
C VAL A 396 18.02 -12.21 1.00
N VAL A 397 18.09 -11.48 2.12
CA VAL A 397 16.94 -11.29 3.02
C VAL A 397 15.79 -10.59 2.28
N TYR A 398 16.10 -9.56 1.49
CA TYR A 398 15.10 -8.83 0.69
C TYR A 398 14.37 -9.75 -0.27
N ALA A 399 15.10 -10.53 -1.07
CA ALA A 399 14.53 -11.45 -2.04
C ALA A 399 13.61 -12.50 -1.38
N GLN A 400 13.97 -12.98 -0.20
CA GLN A 400 13.24 -14.02 0.50
C GLN A 400 12.03 -13.50 1.29
N LYS A 401 12.10 -12.29 1.87
CA LYS A 401 11.15 -11.83 2.90
C LYS A 401 10.47 -10.50 2.57
N CYS A 402 10.95 -9.72 1.60
CA CYS A 402 10.45 -8.37 1.32
C CYS A 402 9.88 -8.24 -0.10
N ALA A 403 10.51 -8.86 -1.09
CA ALA A 403 10.16 -8.74 -2.50
C ALA A 403 8.73 -9.19 -2.81
N LEU A 404 8.16 -10.13 -2.03
CA LEU A 404 6.77 -10.57 -2.16
C LEU A 404 5.78 -9.38 -2.15
N CYS A 405 6.01 -8.39 -1.29
CA CYS A 405 5.17 -7.22 -1.14
C CYS A 405 5.74 -6.02 -1.89
N HIS A 406 7.03 -5.74 -1.75
CA HIS A 406 7.62 -4.51 -2.28
C HIS A 406 8.16 -4.62 -3.71
N GLY A 407 7.96 -5.78 -4.38
CA GLY A 407 8.50 -6.04 -5.71
C GLY A 407 10.00 -6.38 -5.70
N ASN A 408 10.46 -7.06 -6.75
CA ASN A 408 11.89 -7.41 -6.87
C ASN A 408 12.79 -6.18 -7.02
N SER A 409 12.26 -5.11 -7.63
CA SER A 409 12.95 -3.85 -7.88
C SER A 409 12.66 -2.79 -6.80
N GLY A 410 11.94 -3.13 -5.72
CA GLY A 410 11.60 -2.23 -4.62
C GLY A 410 10.69 -1.07 -4.98
N ASP A 411 10.04 -1.13 -6.13
CA ASP A 411 9.15 -0.11 -6.67
C ASP A 411 7.69 -0.23 -6.16
N GLY A 412 7.47 -1.16 -5.23
CA GLY A 412 6.15 -1.40 -4.65
C GLY A 412 5.21 -2.16 -5.56
N GLN A 413 3.95 -2.27 -5.17
CA GLN A 413 2.90 -2.90 -5.97
C GLN A 413 1.58 -2.13 -5.83
N SER A 414 0.86 -1.99 -6.94
CA SER A 414 -0.50 -1.42 -6.95
C SER A 414 -1.55 -2.51 -6.75
N ALA A 415 -2.69 -2.12 -6.20
CA ALA A 415 -3.87 -2.96 -6.17
C ALA A 415 -4.47 -3.11 -7.59
N TYR A 416 -5.36 -4.11 -7.79
CA TYR A 416 -5.92 -4.40 -9.13
C TYR A 416 -6.85 -3.30 -9.63
N ASP A 417 -7.42 -2.50 -8.75
CA ASP A 417 -8.20 -1.31 -9.08
C ASP A 417 -7.34 -0.08 -9.37
N GLY A 418 -6.01 -0.22 -9.35
CA GLY A 418 -5.05 0.86 -9.58
C GLY A 418 -4.80 1.75 -8.36
N SER A 419 -5.41 1.47 -7.22
CA SER A 419 -5.11 2.18 -5.98
C SER A 419 -3.71 1.81 -5.45
N PRO A 420 -3.08 2.67 -4.60
CA PRO A 420 -1.82 2.32 -3.96
C PRO A 420 -1.96 1.03 -3.13
N GLY A 421 -1.01 0.12 -3.33
CA GLY A 421 -0.89 -1.11 -2.55
C GLY A 421 0.33 -1.06 -1.63
N PHE A 422 1.32 -1.92 -1.88
CA PHE A 422 2.57 -1.88 -1.12
C PHE A 422 3.48 -0.75 -1.59
N PRO A 423 4.10 0.01 -0.67
CA PRO A 423 4.87 1.19 -1.02
C PRO A 423 6.20 0.87 -1.71
N ALA A 424 6.65 1.79 -2.55
CA ALA A 424 8.01 1.78 -3.07
C ALA A 424 9.01 2.08 -1.95
N LEU A 425 10.12 1.33 -1.90
CA LEU A 425 11.19 1.50 -0.92
C LEU A 425 12.35 2.33 -1.46
N TRP A 426 12.54 2.33 -2.77
CA TRP A 426 13.51 3.16 -3.49
C TRP A 426 12.97 3.54 -4.88
N GLY A 427 13.76 4.24 -5.69
CA GLY A 427 13.33 4.72 -7.00
C GLY A 427 12.48 5.98 -6.93
N ALA A 428 11.90 6.38 -8.06
CA ALA A 428 11.24 7.67 -8.25
C ALA A 428 9.98 7.86 -7.38
N ASP A 429 9.27 6.80 -7.10
CA ASP A 429 8.00 6.82 -6.37
C ASP A 429 8.16 6.65 -4.85
N SER A 430 9.41 6.58 -4.36
CA SER A 430 9.74 6.45 -2.95
C SER A 430 9.85 7.82 -2.24
N TYR A 431 10.19 7.79 -0.95
CA TYR A 431 10.58 8.97 -0.19
C TYR A 431 11.95 9.51 -0.66
N ASN A 432 12.19 10.81 -0.50
CA ASN A 432 13.44 11.41 -0.94
C ASN A 432 14.58 11.29 0.10
N TRP A 433 15.79 11.64 -0.32
CA TRP A 433 16.98 11.58 0.52
C TRP A 433 16.91 12.43 1.80
N GLY A 434 15.98 13.38 1.88
CA GLY A 434 15.73 14.14 3.10
C GLY A 434 14.88 13.41 4.15
N ALA A 435 14.27 12.27 3.85
CA ALA A 435 13.40 11.54 4.76
C ALA A 435 14.18 10.92 5.93
N GLY A 436 13.48 10.61 7.02
CA GLY A 436 14.09 9.96 8.19
C GLY A 436 14.46 8.51 7.97
N MET A 437 13.78 7.85 7.04
CA MET A 437 13.98 6.43 6.74
C MET A 437 15.25 6.14 5.91
N VAL A 438 15.91 7.18 5.37
CA VAL A 438 17.23 7.03 4.72
C VAL A 438 18.38 6.79 5.71
N ASN A 439 18.12 6.82 7.00
CA ASN A 439 19.10 6.44 8.01
C ASN A 439 18.97 4.95 8.28
N VAL A 440 20.01 4.20 7.98
CA VAL A 440 20.04 2.73 8.15
C VAL A 440 19.60 2.30 9.56
N THR A 441 19.96 3.07 10.59
CA THR A 441 19.52 2.81 11.98
C THR A 441 17.98 2.89 12.12
N ASN A 442 17.34 3.89 11.52
CA ASN A 442 15.89 4.04 11.59
C ASN A 442 15.18 2.96 10.76
N ALA A 443 15.71 2.68 9.57
CA ALA A 443 15.19 1.62 8.71
C ALA A 443 15.29 0.26 9.41
N ALA A 444 16.45 -0.09 9.98
CA ALA A 444 16.63 -1.33 10.74
C ALA A 444 15.66 -1.44 11.93
N ALA A 445 15.47 -0.34 12.65
CA ALA A 445 14.54 -0.29 13.78
C ALA A 445 13.09 -0.55 13.36
N PHE A 446 12.64 0.12 12.30
CA PHE A 446 11.31 -0.08 11.75
C PHE A 446 11.11 -1.50 11.20
N ILE A 447 12.08 -1.99 10.42
CA ILE A 447 12.06 -3.32 9.82
C ILE A 447 12.01 -4.40 10.91
N LYS A 448 12.89 -4.33 11.90
CA LYS A 448 12.94 -5.31 13.00
C LYS A 448 11.60 -5.43 13.72
N SER A 449 10.97 -4.30 14.02
CA SER A 449 9.74 -4.25 14.82
C SER A 449 8.49 -4.62 14.03
N ASN A 450 8.46 -4.36 12.71
CA ASN A 450 7.21 -4.33 11.96
C ASN A 450 7.20 -5.19 10.70
N MET A 451 8.37 -5.60 10.18
CA MET A 451 8.48 -6.32 8.91
C MET A 451 9.06 -7.74 9.09
N PRO A 452 8.67 -8.70 8.27
CA PRO A 452 7.59 -8.63 7.28
C PRO A 452 6.24 -8.29 7.93
N PHE A 453 5.38 -7.56 7.22
CA PHE A 453 4.12 -7.05 7.77
C PHE A 453 3.23 -8.19 8.29
N GLY A 454 2.76 -8.09 9.54
CA GLY A 454 2.07 -9.18 10.26
C GLY A 454 2.99 -10.23 10.89
N LEU A 455 4.30 -10.15 10.63
CA LEU A 455 5.35 -11.04 11.17
C LEU A 455 6.46 -10.22 11.84
N GLY A 456 6.13 -9.05 12.42
CA GLY A 456 7.10 -8.19 13.11
C GLY A 456 7.89 -8.95 14.18
N GLY A 457 9.18 -8.61 14.34
CA GLY A 457 10.07 -9.26 15.31
C GLY A 457 10.68 -10.60 14.88
N THR A 458 10.25 -11.18 13.75
CA THR A 458 10.72 -12.50 13.30
C THR A 458 12.10 -12.48 12.64
N LEU A 459 12.56 -11.32 12.15
CA LEU A 459 13.93 -11.16 11.65
C LEU A 459 14.93 -11.19 12.81
N THR A 460 16.11 -11.77 12.59
CA THR A 460 17.24 -11.55 13.50
C THR A 460 17.68 -10.09 13.47
N ASP A 461 18.43 -9.62 14.47
CA ASP A 461 18.96 -8.27 14.47
C ASP A 461 19.90 -8.05 13.27
N GLN A 462 20.75 -9.05 12.94
CA GLN A 462 21.64 -8.99 11.79
C GLN A 462 20.86 -8.85 10.47
N GLU A 463 19.82 -9.66 10.26
CA GLU A 463 18.98 -9.56 9.05
C GLU A 463 18.32 -8.18 8.92
N ALA A 464 17.84 -7.62 10.02
CA ALA A 464 17.21 -6.31 10.01
C ALA A 464 18.19 -5.19 9.61
N TRP A 465 19.43 -5.23 10.12
CA TRP A 465 20.48 -4.28 9.75
C TRP A 465 20.99 -4.47 8.32
N ASP A 466 21.20 -5.73 7.89
CA ASP A 466 21.67 -6.04 6.55
C ASP A 466 20.66 -5.60 5.48
N VAL A 467 19.35 -5.91 5.67
CA VAL A 467 18.33 -5.52 4.71
C VAL A 467 18.04 -4.02 4.75
N ALA A 468 18.20 -3.35 5.90
CA ALA A 468 18.09 -1.90 5.98
C ALA A 468 19.20 -1.22 5.16
N LEU A 469 20.44 -1.69 5.28
CA LEU A 469 21.55 -1.21 4.47
C LEU A 469 21.29 -1.46 2.98
N PHE A 470 20.80 -2.65 2.61
CA PHE A 470 20.46 -2.96 1.21
C PHE A 470 19.40 -1.99 0.66
N VAL A 471 18.30 -1.74 1.38
CA VAL A 471 17.23 -0.81 0.96
C VAL A 471 17.78 0.62 0.81
N ASP A 472 18.59 1.09 1.75
CA ASP A 472 19.12 2.45 1.74
C ASP A 472 20.33 2.62 0.78
N SER A 473 20.85 1.53 0.21
CA SER A 473 21.89 1.55 -0.83
C SER A 473 21.34 1.76 -2.24
N HIS A 474 20.07 2.09 -2.39
CA HIS A 474 19.45 2.36 -3.68
C HIS A 474 19.11 3.84 -3.86
N GLU A 475 19.12 4.29 -5.11
CA GLU A 475 18.81 5.67 -5.47
C GLU A 475 17.33 5.98 -5.25
N ARG A 476 17.07 7.24 -4.93
CA ARG A 476 15.74 7.80 -4.65
C ARG A 476 15.69 9.28 -5.02
N PRO A 477 14.53 9.96 -4.97
CA PRO A 477 14.45 11.38 -5.29
C PRO A 477 15.42 12.22 -4.46
N GLN A 478 15.96 13.27 -5.06
CA GLN A 478 16.97 14.14 -4.46
C GLN A 478 16.47 14.80 -3.17
N ASP A 479 17.39 15.06 -2.25
CA ASP A 479 17.07 15.87 -1.06
C ASP A 479 16.64 17.27 -1.49
N PRO A 480 15.44 17.76 -1.07
CA PRO A 480 14.99 19.12 -1.39
C PRO A 480 15.95 20.23 -0.91
N ARG A 481 16.91 19.92 -0.06
CA ARG A 481 17.93 20.83 0.45
C ARG A 481 19.25 20.73 -0.34
N TYR A 482 19.23 20.10 -1.50
CA TYR A 482 20.41 19.93 -2.35
C TYR A 482 21.11 21.26 -2.62
N THR A 483 22.42 21.33 -2.38
CA THR A 483 23.21 22.56 -2.40
C THR A 483 24.03 22.74 -3.69
N GLY A 484 23.69 22.02 -4.77
CA GLY A 484 24.40 22.06 -6.05
C GLY A 484 25.48 21.00 -6.19
N SER A 485 25.90 20.32 -5.11
CA SER A 485 26.77 19.16 -5.19
C SER A 485 26.40 18.11 -4.13
N VAL A 486 26.62 16.83 -4.46
CA VAL A 486 26.39 15.71 -3.53
C VAL A 486 27.32 15.85 -2.32
N ALA A 487 28.59 16.18 -2.52
CA ALA A 487 29.55 16.30 -1.43
C ALA A 487 29.18 17.41 -0.44
N ALA A 488 28.80 18.60 -0.92
CA ALA A 488 28.38 19.70 -0.06
C ALA A 488 27.05 19.41 0.66
N THR A 489 26.11 18.76 -0.02
CA THR A 489 24.84 18.34 0.57
C THR A 489 25.07 17.28 1.65
N ARG A 490 25.96 16.29 1.39
CA ARG A 490 26.36 15.29 2.39
C ARG A 490 26.92 15.95 3.63
N ALA A 491 27.95 16.77 3.48
CA ALA A 491 28.62 17.42 4.60
C ALA A 491 27.66 18.26 5.46
N ARG A 492 26.63 18.85 4.86
CA ARG A 492 25.67 19.71 5.57
C ARG A 492 24.49 18.97 6.21
N PHE A 493 23.99 17.90 5.59
CA PHE A 493 22.71 17.28 5.96
C PHE A 493 22.78 15.78 6.18
N HIS A 494 23.85 15.12 5.73
CA HIS A 494 23.98 13.66 5.74
C HIS A 494 25.34 13.21 6.31
N ASP A 495 26.03 14.09 7.06
CA ASP A 495 27.29 13.78 7.73
C ASP A 495 27.04 12.87 8.95
N ARG A 496 26.78 11.60 8.67
CA ARG A 496 26.47 10.55 9.64
C ARG A 496 26.94 9.21 9.10
N ASP A 497 27.37 8.33 10.00
CA ASP A 497 27.84 6.98 9.66
C ASP A 497 26.72 6.08 9.08
N ASP A 498 25.47 6.32 9.48
CA ASP A 498 24.30 5.56 9.07
C ASP A 498 23.56 6.18 7.85
N SER A 499 24.23 7.03 7.07
CA SER A 499 23.70 7.61 5.84
C SER A 499 24.42 7.11 4.61
N MET A 500 23.68 6.59 3.65
CA MET A 500 24.19 6.16 2.35
C MET A 500 24.28 7.29 1.32
N TYR A 501 23.68 8.45 1.55
CA TYR A 501 23.78 9.61 0.66
C TYR A 501 25.25 10.01 0.42
N GLY A 502 25.65 10.12 -0.84
CA GLY A 502 27.02 10.45 -1.23
C GLY A 502 28.04 9.30 -1.06
N GLN A 503 27.60 8.09 -0.77
CA GLN A 503 28.41 6.88 -0.84
C GLN A 503 28.40 6.31 -2.25
N ARG A 504 29.42 5.53 -2.60
CA ARG A 504 29.44 4.77 -3.85
C ARG A 504 29.02 3.33 -3.60
N VAL A 505 28.05 2.88 -4.38
CA VAL A 505 27.57 1.49 -4.39
C VAL A 505 27.64 1.01 -5.83
N ASP A 506 28.36 -0.07 -6.09
CA ASP A 506 28.60 -0.64 -7.42
C ASP A 506 29.06 0.40 -8.46
N GLY A 507 29.88 1.34 -8.02
CA GLY A 507 30.40 2.44 -8.85
C GLY A 507 29.49 3.64 -9.00
N TYR A 508 28.21 3.53 -8.63
CA TYR A 508 27.23 4.62 -8.69
C TYR A 508 27.29 5.50 -7.42
N LEU A 509 27.29 6.82 -7.60
CA LEU A 509 27.28 7.79 -6.50
C LEU A 509 25.83 8.08 -6.06
N LEU A 510 25.44 7.61 -4.89
CA LEU A 510 24.11 7.83 -4.35
C LEU A 510 23.83 9.33 -4.09
N GLY A 511 22.64 9.77 -4.41
CA GLY A 511 22.25 11.19 -4.36
C GLY A 511 22.67 11.98 -5.61
N SER A 512 23.18 11.31 -6.66
CA SER A 512 23.50 11.95 -7.94
C SER A 512 22.34 11.97 -8.94
N SER A 513 21.19 11.36 -8.58
CA SER A 513 20.01 11.34 -9.43
C SER A 513 19.49 12.76 -9.72
N SER A 514 19.17 13.02 -10.98
CA SER A 514 18.48 14.23 -11.41
C SER A 514 16.97 14.20 -11.19
N VAL A 515 16.43 13.17 -10.54
CA VAL A 515 14.99 13.07 -10.24
C VAL A 515 14.62 14.17 -9.28
N THR A 516 13.94 15.18 -9.81
CA THR A 516 13.52 16.37 -9.08
C THR A 516 12.48 16.00 -8.02
N PRO A 517 12.56 16.55 -6.80
CA PRO A 517 11.48 16.47 -5.83
C PRO A 517 10.17 16.97 -6.43
N GLY A 518 9.06 16.28 -6.20
CA GLY A 518 7.74 16.67 -6.70
C GLY A 518 7.37 16.03 -8.03
N HIS A 519 7.94 14.86 -8.37
CA HIS A 519 7.43 14.04 -9.45
C HIS A 519 5.94 13.78 -9.22
N ARG A 520 5.11 14.07 -10.25
CA ARG A 520 3.66 13.85 -10.15
C ARG A 520 3.41 12.36 -9.98
N PRO A 521 2.47 11.96 -9.11
CA PRO A 521 1.99 10.57 -9.08
C PRO A 521 1.63 10.14 -10.50
N ARG A 522 1.90 8.88 -10.85
CA ARG A 522 1.44 8.28 -12.11
C ARG A 522 -0.01 8.70 -12.32
N GLU A 523 -0.31 9.34 -13.46
CA GLU A 523 -1.69 9.57 -13.84
C GLU A 523 -2.38 8.21 -13.79
N ARG A 524 -3.32 8.06 -12.88
CA ARG A 524 -4.17 6.87 -12.86
C ARG A 524 -4.73 6.78 -14.26
N ALA A 525 -4.48 5.68 -14.95
CA ALA A 525 -5.15 5.40 -16.19
C ALA A 525 -6.65 5.53 -15.86
N SER A 526 -7.23 6.65 -16.26
CA SER A 526 -8.66 6.82 -16.20
C SER A 526 -9.21 5.68 -17.04
N ALA A 527 -9.91 4.74 -16.40
CA ALA A 527 -10.77 3.85 -17.12
C ALA A 527 -11.65 4.76 -17.95
N SER A 528 -11.31 4.90 -19.23
CA SER A 528 -12.12 5.60 -20.20
C SER A 528 -13.44 4.84 -20.26
N GLY A 529 -14.41 5.35 -19.51
CA GLY A 529 -15.80 5.01 -19.69
C GLY A 529 -16.15 5.47 -21.10
N GLY A 530 -16.21 4.51 -22.03
CA GLY A 530 -16.91 4.69 -23.27
C GLY A 530 -18.38 4.84 -22.95
N SER A 531 -18.94 5.97 -23.31
CA SER A 531 -20.37 6.23 -23.44
C SER A 531 -21.02 5.27 -24.42
#